data_c01e5fdf2b446ef0e4d3fcfcb71df7e3
#
_entry.id   c01e5fdf2b446ef0e4d3fcfcb71df7e3
#
_cell.length_a   1.000
_cell.length_b   1.000
_cell.length_c   1.000
_cell.angle_alpha   90.00
_cell.angle_beta   90.00
_cell.angle_gamma   90.00
#
_symmetry.space_group_name_H-M   'P 1'
#
loop_
_entity.id
_entity.type
_entity.pdbx_description
1 polymer ?
#
loop_
_entity_poly.entity_id
_entity_poly.type
_entity_poly.pdbx_seq_one_letter_code
_entity_poly.pdbx_strand_id
1 'polypeptide(L)' 'MTVPYERTQAVLRTLELLKELAAGAPIDADTLRRRAAALLKHYPAPVDLDLSAAALPGIWAALRVKWYE' A
#
# COMPACT_ATOMS: atom_id res chain seq x y z
N MET A 1 -12.64 1.20 -10.97
CA MET A 1 -11.25 0.75 -11.17
C MET A 1 -10.31 1.93 -10.99
N THR A 2 -9.23 1.74 -10.26
CA THR A 2 -8.29 2.82 -10.03
C THR A 2 -7.31 2.96 -11.21
N VAL A 3 -6.87 4.19 -11.48
CA VAL A 3 -5.88 4.44 -12.53
C VAL A 3 -4.45 4.31 -11.97
N PRO A 4 -3.43 4.08 -12.81
CA PRO A 4 -2.05 3.89 -12.34
C PRO A 4 -1.54 5.01 -11.43
N TYR A 5 -1.84 6.26 -11.75
CA TYR A 5 -1.42 7.40 -10.94
C TYR A 5 -1.98 7.30 -9.52
N GLU A 6 -3.27 6.97 -9.40
CA GLU A 6 -3.93 6.85 -8.10
C GLU A 6 -3.33 5.72 -7.27
N ARG A 7 -3.01 4.59 -7.90
CA ARG A 7 -2.37 3.48 -7.20
C ARG A 7 -1.00 3.88 -6.65
N THR A 8 -0.20 4.56 -7.47
CA THR A 8 1.12 5.03 -7.05
C THR A 8 1.01 6.00 -5.89
N GLN A 9 0.10 6.96 -5.98
CA GLN A 9 -0.12 7.93 -4.91
C GLN A 9 -0.60 7.26 -3.61
N ALA A 10 -1.46 6.25 -3.73
CA ALA A 10 -1.95 5.52 -2.56
C ALA A 10 -0.79 4.83 -1.83
N VAL A 11 0.13 4.21 -2.55
CA VAL A 11 1.30 3.56 -1.95
C VAL A 11 2.20 4.57 -1.25
N LEU A 12 2.50 5.68 -1.91
CA LEU A 12 3.37 6.72 -1.35
C LEU A 12 2.75 7.36 -0.11
N ARG A 13 1.45 7.65 -0.14
CA ARG A 13 0.74 8.23 1.01
C ARG A 13 0.61 7.24 2.15
N THR A 14 0.49 5.94 1.85
CA THR A 14 0.51 4.90 2.88
C THR A 14 1.86 4.89 3.59
N LEU A 15 2.95 5.02 2.85
CA LEU A 15 4.29 5.12 3.43
C LEU A 15 4.37 6.30 4.39
N GLU A 16 3.86 7.47 3.98
CA GLU A 16 3.86 8.68 4.83
C GLU A 16 3.07 8.44 6.12
N LEU A 17 1.89 7.83 6.02
CA LEU A 17 1.07 7.52 7.18
C LEU A 17 1.80 6.57 8.14
N LEU A 18 2.43 5.54 7.62
CA LEU A 18 3.19 4.59 8.43
C LEU A 18 4.36 5.28 9.14
N LYS A 19 5.04 6.20 8.46
CA LYS A 19 6.12 6.98 9.07
C LYS A 19 5.60 7.86 10.21
N GLU A 20 4.46 8.51 10.02
CA GLU A 20 3.83 9.33 11.08
C GLU A 20 3.50 8.49 12.29
N LEU A 21 2.88 7.32 12.07
CA LEU A 21 2.51 6.41 13.16
C LEU A 21 3.75 5.89 13.88
N ALA A 22 4.77 5.51 13.14
CA ALA A 22 6.02 5.01 13.73
C ALA A 22 6.74 6.09 14.57
N ALA A 23 6.60 7.34 14.18
CA ALA A 23 7.18 8.47 14.90
C ALA A 23 6.33 8.89 16.12
N GLY A 24 5.18 8.25 16.33
CA GLY A 24 4.29 8.57 17.46
C GLY A 24 3.44 9.81 17.26
N ALA A 25 3.16 10.18 16.01
CA ALA A 25 2.31 11.33 15.72
C ALA A 25 0.91 11.15 16.31
N PRO A 26 0.35 12.20 16.98
CA PRO A 26 -0.96 12.09 17.60
C PRO A 26 -2.08 12.20 16.56
N ILE A 27 -2.54 11.05 16.06
CA ILE A 27 -3.65 10.99 15.11
C ILE A 27 -4.83 10.34 15.80
N ASP A 28 -5.98 11.04 15.83
CA ASP A 28 -7.18 10.47 16.45
C ASP A 28 -7.75 9.33 15.60
N ALA A 29 -8.52 8.45 16.26
CA ALA A 29 -9.01 7.22 15.62
C ALA A 29 -9.89 7.50 14.39
N ASP A 30 -10.74 8.53 14.44
CA ASP A 30 -11.62 8.84 13.33
C ASP A 30 -10.85 9.35 12.10
N THR A 31 -9.88 10.23 12.35
CA THR A 31 -9.00 10.71 11.26
C THR A 31 -8.22 9.57 10.65
N LEU A 32 -7.67 8.68 11.50
CA LEU A 32 -6.91 7.53 11.04
C LEU A 32 -7.78 6.60 10.17
N ARG A 33 -9.01 6.32 10.61
CA ARG A 33 -9.93 5.48 9.84
C ARG A 33 -10.27 6.10 8.48
N ARG A 34 -10.51 7.42 8.43
CA ARG A 34 -10.81 8.11 7.18
C ARG A 34 -9.62 8.06 6.22
N ARG A 35 -8.41 8.28 6.75
CA ARG A 35 -7.20 8.19 5.94
C ARG A 35 -7.00 6.77 5.41
N ALA A 36 -7.19 5.77 6.25
CA ALA A 36 -7.06 4.37 5.86
C ALA A 36 -8.07 4.00 4.77
N ALA A 37 -9.33 4.41 4.92
CA ALA A 37 -10.36 4.13 3.92
C ALA A 37 -10.04 4.78 2.57
N ALA A 38 -9.56 6.02 2.59
CA ALA A 38 -9.17 6.72 1.37
C ALA A 38 -8.00 6.04 0.66
N LEU A 39 -7.02 5.56 1.43
CA LEU A 39 -5.87 4.86 0.88
C LEU A 39 -6.27 3.50 0.28
N LEU A 40 -7.12 2.76 0.99
CA LEU A 40 -7.59 1.46 0.51
C LEU A 40 -8.37 1.56 -0.80
N LYS A 41 -9.05 2.66 -1.02
CA LYS A 41 -9.83 2.88 -2.24
C LYS A 41 -8.99 2.75 -3.50
N HIS A 42 -7.73 3.18 -3.44
CA HIS A 42 -6.83 3.17 -4.59
C HIS A 42 -5.59 2.32 -4.39
N TYR A 43 -5.50 1.63 -3.27
CA TYR A 43 -4.36 0.78 -2.99
C TYR A 43 -4.28 -0.36 -4.01
N PRO A 44 -3.06 -0.75 -4.45
CA PRO A 44 -2.92 -1.85 -5.40
C PRO A 44 -3.57 -3.13 -4.88
N ALA A 45 -4.31 -3.78 -5.75
CA ALA A 45 -4.89 -5.10 -5.44
C ALA A 45 -3.80 -6.17 -5.50
N PRO A 46 -4.02 -7.33 -4.86
CA PRO A 46 -3.04 -8.44 -4.97
C PRO A 46 -2.66 -8.78 -6.40
N VAL A 47 -3.62 -8.72 -7.34
CA VAL A 47 -3.32 -8.99 -8.75
C VAL A 47 -2.34 -7.98 -9.34
N ASP A 48 -2.39 -6.72 -8.90
CA ASP A 48 -1.46 -5.69 -9.38
C ASP A 48 -0.04 -6.01 -8.94
N LEU A 49 0.12 -6.49 -7.69
CA LEU A 49 1.42 -6.90 -7.17
C LEU A 49 1.96 -8.12 -7.91
N ASP A 50 1.10 -9.08 -8.19
CA ASP A 50 1.49 -10.30 -8.89
C ASP A 50 1.95 -10.01 -10.33
N LEU A 51 1.23 -9.14 -11.02
CA LEU A 51 1.62 -8.69 -12.37
C LEU A 51 2.94 -7.92 -12.33
N SER A 52 3.12 -7.07 -11.32
CA SER A 52 4.36 -6.33 -11.12
C SER A 52 5.53 -7.27 -10.82
N ALA A 53 5.30 -8.31 -10.04
CA ALA A 53 6.33 -9.32 -9.73
C ALA A 53 6.76 -10.06 -10.99
N ALA A 54 5.83 -10.39 -11.87
CA ALA A 54 6.13 -11.05 -13.15
C ALA A 54 6.98 -10.15 -14.05
N ALA A 55 6.71 -8.84 -14.06
CA ALA A 55 7.44 -7.87 -14.86
C ALA A 55 8.78 -7.47 -14.24
N LEU A 56 8.86 -7.44 -12.91
CA LEU A 56 10.02 -6.95 -12.16
C LEU A 56 10.42 -7.92 -11.05
N PRO A 57 10.87 -9.15 -11.41
CA PRO A 57 11.15 -10.18 -10.40
C PRO A 57 12.33 -9.84 -9.48
N GLY A 58 13.16 -8.86 -9.84
CA GLY A 58 14.25 -8.39 -8.98
C GLY A 58 13.76 -7.44 -7.88
N ILE A 59 12.53 -6.98 -7.95
CA ILE A 59 11.95 -6.05 -6.99
C ILE A 59 10.83 -6.71 -6.18
N TRP A 60 9.97 -7.50 -6.85
CA TRP A 60 8.79 -8.10 -6.23
C TRP A 60 8.83 -9.62 -6.36
N ALA A 61 8.38 -10.30 -5.30
CA ALA A 61 8.17 -11.75 -5.34
C ALA A 61 6.69 -12.05 -5.61
N ALA A 62 6.42 -13.20 -6.22
CA ALA A 62 5.06 -13.65 -6.46
C ALA A 62 4.32 -13.86 -5.13
N LEU A 63 3.00 -13.62 -5.12
CA LEU A 63 2.19 -13.71 -3.91
C LEU A 63 2.22 -15.07 -3.24
N ARG A 64 2.39 -16.13 -3.99
CA ARG A 64 2.43 -17.50 -3.45
C ARG A 64 3.71 -17.81 -2.68
N VAL A 65 4.71 -16.93 -2.71
CA VAL A 65 5.94 -17.12 -1.94
C VAL A 65 5.67 -16.68 -0.50
N LYS A 66 5.84 -17.61 0.43
CA LYS A 66 5.61 -17.33 1.85
C LYS A 66 6.83 -16.69 2.47
N TRP A 67 6.69 -15.44 2.86
CA TRP A 67 7.80 -14.66 3.40
C TRP A 67 8.16 -15.06 4.85
N TYR A 68 7.26 -15.73 5.54
CA TYR A 68 7.43 -16.11 6.94
C TYR A 68 7.95 -17.54 7.12
N GLU A 69 8.28 -18.18 6.02
CA GLU A 69 8.92 -19.52 6.05
C GLU A 69 10.43 -19.40 5.72
#